data_be8dd03300b2f28b4c027d424b38104d
#
_entry.id   be8dd03300b2f28b4c027d424b38104d
#
_cell.length_a   1.000
_cell.length_b   1.000
_cell.length_c   1.000
_cell.angle_alpha   90.00
_cell.angle_beta   90.00
_cell.angle_gamma   90.00
#
_symmetry.space_group_name_H-M   'P 1'
#
loop_
_entity.id
_entity.type
_entity.pdbx_description
1 polymer ?
#
loop_
_entity_poly.entity_id
_entity_poly.type
_entity_poly.pdbx_seq_one_letter_code
_entity_poly.pdbx_strand_id
1 'polypeptide(L)'
;MRTKDELLKAVDGSQSMAEVVRKLGLNKSSGTYAAVRKDFERYEINPQFKKRRSTSAYALEDIFCENSTYDRTTLRNRIIKKEILKYECSGCGISDWNGNSISLQLDHINGVPNDNRLKNLRFLCPNCHSQTSTWGNKK
;
A
#
# COMPACT_ATOMS: atom_id res chain seq x y z
N MET A 1 3.64 30.86 -16.08
CA MET A 1 4.89 30.60 -15.33
C MET A 1 4.56 30.83 -13.87
N ARG A 2 4.83 29.89 -12.96
CA ARG A 2 4.47 30.03 -11.54
C ARG A 2 5.41 31.02 -10.85
N THR A 3 4.86 31.86 -9.98
CA THR A 3 5.64 32.82 -9.21
C THR A 3 6.17 32.19 -7.92
N LYS A 4 7.22 32.80 -7.34
CA LYS A 4 7.79 32.35 -6.06
C LYS A 4 6.72 32.36 -4.95
N ASP A 5 5.88 33.40 -4.92
CA ASP A 5 4.84 33.58 -3.88
C ASP A 5 3.74 32.52 -3.99
N GLU A 6 3.32 32.16 -5.19
CA GLU A 6 2.36 31.06 -5.40
C GLU A 6 2.91 29.72 -4.90
N LEU A 7 4.18 29.46 -5.13
CA LEU A 7 4.84 28.24 -4.68
C LEU A 7 4.99 28.21 -3.15
N LEU A 8 5.40 29.31 -2.53
CA LEU A 8 5.52 29.42 -1.09
C LEU A 8 4.16 29.23 -0.40
N LYS A 9 3.10 29.88 -0.91
CA LYS A 9 1.73 29.67 -0.40
C LYS A 9 1.26 28.22 -0.55
N ALA A 10 1.60 27.56 -1.66
CA ALA A 10 1.23 26.17 -1.87
C ALA A 10 2.02 25.20 -0.98
N VAL A 11 3.27 25.51 -0.65
CA VAL A 11 4.11 24.71 0.25
C VAL A 11 3.66 24.87 1.70
N ASP A 12 3.24 26.07 2.08
CA ASP A 12 2.81 26.37 3.44
C ASP A 12 1.70 25.41 3.89
N GLY A 13 1.91 24.75 5.04
CA GLY A 13 1.01 23.74 5.60
C GLY A 13 0.88 22.45 4.77
N SER A 14 1.61 22.28 3.66
CA SER A 14 1.58 21.04 2.85
C SER A 14 2.52 19.96 3.41
N GLN A 15 2.00 18.75 3.52
CA GLN A 15 2.76 17.58 4.02
C GLN A 15 3.39 16.74 2.90
N SER A 16 3.07 17.03 1.64
CA SER A 16 3.57 16.26 0.49
C SER A 16 3.56 17.08 -0.80
N MET A 17 4.40 16.68 -1.77
CA MET A 17 4.39 17.25 -3.13
C MET A 17 3.02 17.13 -3.82
N ALA A 18 2.28 16.05 -3.55
CA ALA A 18 0.93 15.84 -4.12
C ALA A 18 -0.07 16.90 -3.61
N GLU A 19 0.12 17.38 -2.40
CA GLU A 19 -0.70 18.41 -1.80
C GLU A 19 -0.37 19.81 -2.37
N VAL A 20 0.92 20.08 -2.58
CA VAL A 20 1.37 21.30 -3.27
C VAL A 20 0.79 21.35 -4.68
N VAL A 21 0.90 20.29 -5.46
CA VAL A 21 0.33 20.21 -6.83
C VAL A 21 -1.18 20.45 -6.82
N ARG A 22 -1.90 19.92 -5.82
CA ARG A 22 -3.35 20.15 -5.64
C ARG A 22 -3.66 21.63 -5.32
N LYS A 23 -2.91 22.24 -4.38
CA LYS A 23 -3.09 23.66 -4.02
C LYS A 23 -2.79 24.59 -5.20
N LEU A 24 -1.87 24.22 -6.08
CA LEU A 24 -1.59 24.92 -7.32
C LEU A 24 -2.64 24.71 -8.41
N GLY A 25 -3.69 23.90 -8.17
CA GLY A 25 -4.74 23.62 -9.16
C GLY A 25 -4.27 22.76 -10.33
N LEU A 26 -3.17 22.02 -10.18
CA LEU A 26 -2.54 21.27 -11.27
C LEU A 26 -2.94 19.79 -11.25
N ASN A 27 -2.98 19.17 -12.44
CA ASN A 27 -3.19 17.73 -12.57
C ASN A 27 -1.98 16.93 -12.05
N LYS A 28 -2.26 15.83 -11.36
CA LYS A 28 -1.23 14.93 -10.83
C LYS A 28 -0.65 14.07 -11.95
N SER A 29 0.43 14.50 -12.56
CA SER A 29 1.20 13.75 -13.54
C SER A 29 2.69 13.79 -13.21
N SER A 30 3.46 12.83 -13.74
CA SER A 30 4.92 12.83 -13.57
C SER A 30 5.57 14.10 -14.11
N GLY A 31 5.09 14.60 -15.25
CA GLY A 31 5.55 15.87 -15.83
C GLY A 31 5.25 17.08 -14.96
N THR A 32 4.08 17.13 -14.33
CA THR A 32 3.70 18.20 -13.39
C THR A 32 4.62 18.20 -12.16
N TYR A 33 4.88 17.05 -11.57
CA TYR A 33 5.80 16.93 -10.45
C TYR A 33 7.22 17.38 -10.82
N ALA A 34 7.70 16.99 -12.00
CA ALA A 34 9.01 17.40 -12.49
C ALA A 34 9.09 18.93 -12.72
N ALA A 35 8.04 19.52 -13.29
CA ALA A 35 7.96 20.97 -13.50
C ALA A 35 7.98 21.75 -12.18
N VAL A 36 7.18 21.32 -11.18
CA VAL A 36 7.15 21.98 -9.86
C VAL A 36 8.51 21.83 -9.14
N ARG A 37 9.20 20.70 -9.27
CA ARG A 37 10.56 20.54 -8.71
C ARG A 37 11.56 21.52 -9.34
N LYS A 38 11.52 21.70 -10.66
CA LYS A 38 12.36 22.68 -11.35
C LYS A 38 12.08 24.10 -10.90
N ASP A 39 10.82 24.43 -10.62
CA ASP A 39 10.48 25.75 -10.07
C ASP A 39 11.01 25.90 -8.64
N PHE A 40 10.95 24.87 -7.80
CA PHE A 40 11.55 24.88 -6.46
C PHE A 40 13.07 25.11 -6.53
N GLU A 41 13.77 24.41 -7.43
CA GLU A 41 15.21 24.60 -7.67
C GLU A 41 15.49 26.04 -8.11
N ARG A 42 14.72 26.57 -9.06
CA ARG A 42 14.88 27.95 -9.57
C ARG A 42 14.74 29.02 -8.50
N TYR A 43 13.79 28.84 -7.58
CA TYR A 43 13.49 29.80 -6.52
C TYR A 43 14.14 29.48 -5.18
N GLU A 44 15.00 28.45 -5.15
CA GLU A 44 15.69 27.98 -3.94
C GLU A 44 14.72 27.62 -2.79
N ILE A 45 13.54 27.06 -3.15
CA ILE A 45 12.54 26.62 -2.20
C ILE A 45 12.85 25.17 -1.81
N ASN A 46 13.12 24.90 -0.52
CA ASN A 46 13.37 23.56 0.00
C ASN A 46 12.22 23.13 0.93
N PRO A 47 11.15 22.53 0.40
CA PRO A 47 10.00 22.15 1.21
C PRO A 47 10.34 20.95 2.11
N GLN A 48 10.12 21.08 3.41
CA GLN A 48 10.36 20.02 4.40
C GLN A 48 9.09 19.14 4.52
N PHE A 49 8.90 18.23 3.57
CA PHE A 49 7.79 17.27 3.65
C PHE A 49 8.08 16.18 4.67
N LYS A 50 7.05 15.76 5.42
CA LYS A 50 7.16 14.58 6.27
C LYS A 50 7.51 13.36 5.40
N LYS A 51 8.64 12.70 5.68
CA LYS A 51 8.99 11.46 5.02
C LYS A 51 7.89 10.43 5.32
N ARG A 52 7.30 9.85 4.26
CA ARG A 52 6.44 8.67 4.42
C ARG A 52 7.27 7.60 5.14
N ARG A 53 6.72 7.01 6.19
CA ARG A 53 7.34 5.82 6.79
C ARG A 53 7.54 4.79 5.69
N SER A 54 8.77 4.33 5.53
CA SER A 54 9.05 3.17 4.68
C SER A 54 8.21 1.99 5.19
N THR A 55 7.62 1.22 4.29
CA THR A 55 6.86 0.02 4.65
C THR A 55 7.71 -1.00 5.44
N SER A 56 9.02 -0.94 5.32
CA SER A 56 9.97 -1.74 6.11
C SER A 56 10.15 -1.24 7.55
N ALA A 57 9.76 0.01 7.85
CA ALA A 57 9.92 0.65 9.16
C ALA A 57 8.77 0.36 10.14
N TYR A 58 7.69 -0.33 9.69
CA TYR A 58 6.63 -0.74 10.60
C TYR A 58 7.10 -1.92 11.46
N ALA A 59 6.90 -1.82 12.78
CA ALA A 59 7.09 -2.95 13.68
C ALA A 59 6.09 -4.07 13.33
N LEU A 60 6.44 -5.32 13.65
CA LEU A 60 5.55 -6.45 13.36
C LEU A 60 4.23 -6.35 14.12
N GLU A 61 4.27 -5.81 15.34
CA GLU A 61 3.09 -5.59 16.17
C GLU A 61 2.10 -4.59 15.54
N ASP A 62 2.62 -3.54 14.87
CA ASP A 62 1.80 -2.53 14.17
C ASP A 62 1.16 -3.08 12.90
N ILE A 63 1.69 -4.19 12.37
CA ILE A 63 1.20 -4.81 11.13
C ILE A 63 0.20 -5.91 11.46
N PHE A 64 0.58 -6.83 12.36
CA PHE A 64 -0.20 -8.04 12.68
C PHE A 64 -1.16 -7.82 13.86
N CYS A 65 -1.98 -6.77 13.76
CA CYS A 65 -2.96 -6.38 14.78
C CYS A 65 -4.37 -6.24 14.18
N GLU A 66 -5.35 -6.06 15.04
CA GLU A 66 -6.68 -5.61 14.66
C GLU A 66 -6.65 -4.14 14.25
N ASN A 67 -7.56 -3.73 13.36
CA ASN A 67 -7.67 -2.36 12.85
C ASN A 67 -6.35 -1.82 12.24
N SER A 68 -5.56 -2.72 11.67
CA SER A 68 -4.30 -2.37 10.99
C SER A 68 -4.56 -1.46 9.79
N THR A 69 -3.77 -0.41 9.66
CA THR A 69 -3.78 0.48 8.49
C THR A 69 -2.76 0.08 7.42
N TYR A 70 -2.12 -1.10 7.60
CA TYR A 70 -1.11 -1.58 6.69
C TYR A 70 -1.72 -2.07 5.38
N ASP A 71 -1.15 -1.64 4.24
CA ASP A 71 -1.66 -2.00 2.91
C ASP A 71 -1.62 -3.52 2.66
N ARG A 72 -2.73 -4.07 2.15
CA ARG A 72 -2.93 -5.51 1.95
C ARG A 72 -1.94 -6.12 0.95
N THR A 73 -1.61 -5.43 -0.13
CA THR A 73 -0.67 -5.92 -1.14
C THR A 73 0.74 -5.99 -0.55
N THR A 74 1.10 -4.94 0.18
CA THR A 74 2.38 -4.86 0.89
C THR A 74 2.47 -5.92 1.99
N LEU A 75 1.37 -6.17 2.72
CA LEU A 75 1.27 -7.22 3.73
C LEU A 75 1.55 -8.61 3.13
N ARG A 76 0.83 -8.95 2.04
CA ARG A 76 1.03 -10.23 1.32
C ARG A 76 2.49 -10.42 0.90
N ASN A 77 3.07 -9.42 0.26
CA ASN A 77 4.45 -9.47 -0.21
C ASN A 77 5.45 -9.61 0.94
N ARG A 78 5.18 -8.95 2.08
CA ARG A 78 6.02 -9.07 3.27
C ARG A 78 5.92 -10.45 3.91
N ILE A 79 4.72 -11.02 4.00
CA ILE A 79 4.50 -12.38 4.51
C ILE A 79 5.27 -13.40 3.66
N ILE A 80 5.19 -13.30 2.34
CA ILE A 80 5.92 -14.19 1.40
C ILE A 80 7.43 -14.00 1.55
N LYS A 81 7.92 -12.76 1.47
CA LYS A 81 9.35 -12.45 1.53
C LYS A 81 10.01 -12.86 2.84
N LYS A 82 9.26 -12.83 3.94
CA LYS A 82 9.73 -13.15 5.29
C LYS A 82 9.37 -14.57 5.72
N GLU A 83 8.71 -15.33 4.83
CA GLU A 83 8.27 -16.71 5.09
C GLU A 83 7.46 -16.85 6.39
N ILE A 84 6.63 -15.83 6.71
CA ILE A 84 5.86 -15.76 7.97
C ILE A 84 4.75 -16.82 7.98
N LEU A 85 4.15 -17.08 6.81
CA LEU A 85 3.19 -18.14 6.59
C LEU A 85 3.68 -19.02 5.45
N LYS A 86 3.44 -20.33 5.54
CA LYS A 86 3.75 -21.27 4.47
C LYS A 86 2.99 -20.89 3.20
N TYR A 87 3.68 -20.83 2.05
CA TYR A 87 3.07 -20.47 0.78
C TYR A 87 2.39 -21.70 0.16
N GLU A 88 1.27 -22.10 0.73
CA GLU A 88 0.41 -23.17 0.25
C GLU A 88 -1.06 -22.83 0.49
N CYS A 89 -1.96 -23.39 -0.31
CA CYS A 89 -3.39 -23.20 -0.13
C CYS A 89 -3.88 -23.93 1.13
N SER A 90 -4.38 -23.21 2.12
CA SER A 90 -4.92 -23.80 3.35
C SER A 90 -6.17 -24.66 3.13
N GLY A 91 -6.81 -24.55 1.95
CA GLY A 91 -8.00 -25.35 1.61
C GLY A 91 -7.69 -26.68 0.93
N CYS A 92 -6.73 -26.71 0.00
CA CYS A 92 -6.43 -27.91 -0.80
C CYS A 92 -4.93 -28.28 -0.85
N GLY A 93 -4.07 -27.52 -0.16
CA GLY A 93 -2.64 -27.84 -0.02
C GLY A 93 -1.77 -27.54 -1.24
N ILE A 94 -2.33 -27.03 -2.36
CA ILE A 94 -1.54 -26.79 -3.55
C ILE A 94 -0.75 -25.48 -3.46
N SER A 95 0.46 -25.47 -4.04
CA SER A 95 1.30 -24.26 -4.22
C SER A 95 1.67 -24.04 -5.68
N ASP A 96 1.49 -25.05 -6.50
CA ASP A 96 1.81 -25.04 -7.93
C ASP A 96 0.71 -25.73 -8.76
N TRP A 97 0.69 -25.45 -10.06
CA TRP A 97 -0.20 -26.07 -11.04
C TRP A 97 0.52 -26.19 -12.37
N ASN A 98 0.50 -27.37 -12.97
CA ASN A 98 1.20 -27.66 -14.23
C ASN A 98 2.68 -27.24 -14.21
N GLY A 99 3.38 -27.49 -13.10
CA GLY A 99 4.80 -27.17 -12.94
C GLY A 99 5.12 -25.68 -12.73
N ASN A 100 4.10 -24.84 -12.53
CA ASN A 100 4.28 -23.41 -12.27
C ASN A 100 3.68 -23.03 -10.90
N SER A 101 4.36 -22.13 -10.17
CA SER A 101 3.84 -21.60 -8.92
C SER A 101 2.54 -20.80 -9.18
N ILE A 102 1.50 -21.10 -8.43
CA ILE A 102 0.22 -20.39 -8.54
C ILE A 102 0.22 -19.15 -7.67
N SER A 103 -0.52 -18.11 -8.13
CA SER A 103 -0.71 -16.90 -7.34
C SER A 103 -1.74 -17.14 -6.25
N LEU A 104 -1.27 -17.50 -5.03
CA LEU A 104 -2.14 -17.61 -3.87
C LEU A 104 -2.57 -16.23 -3.39
N GLN A 105 -3.80 -16.15 -2.89
CA GLN A 105 -4.41 -14.93 -2.37
C GLN A 105 -4.36 -14.94 -0.84
N LEU A 106 -4.00 -13.80 -0.24
CA LEU A 106 -4.09 -13.62 1.20
C LEU A 106 -5.56 -13.39 1.59
N ASP A 107 -6.09 -14.27 2.42
CA ASP A 107 -7.47 -14.25 2.88
C ASP A 107 -7.55 -13.97 4.39
N HIS A 108 -8.56 -13.17 4.78
CA HIS A 108 -8.91 -12.93 6.17
C HIS A 108 -10.04 -13.87 6.56
N ILE A 109 -9.77 -14.83 7.44
CA ILE A 109 -10.70 -15.91 7.81
C ILE A 109 -12.05 -15.37 8.27
N ASN A 110 -12.05 -14.28 9.04
CA ASN A 110 -13.28 -13.63 9.54
C ASN A 110 -13.89 -12.62 8.55
N GLY A 111 -13.29 -12.41 7.37
CA GLY A 111 -13.76 -11.45 6.37
C GLY A 111 -13.52 -9.98 6.71
N VAL A 112 -12.82 -9.67 7.80
CA VAL A 112 -12.51 -8.29 8.21
C VAL A 112 -11.15 -7.87 7.61
N PRO A 113 -11.11 -6.96 6.63
CA PRO A 113 -9.94 -6.70 5.81
C PRO A 113 -8.78 -5.98 6.52
N ASN A 114 -9.02 -5.44 7.70
CA ASN A 114 -8.03 -4.75 8.54
C ASN A 114 -7.66 -5.53 9.82
N ASP A 115 -8.16 -6.75 9.98
CA ASP A 115 -7.75 -7.65 11.06
C ASP A 115 -6.59 -8.53 10.59
N ASN A 116 -5.38 -7.97 10.67
CA ASN A 116 -4.17 -8.61 10.18
C ASN A 116 -3.50 -9.55 11.20
N ARG A 117 -4.17 -9.92 12.28
CA ARG A 117 -3.63 -10.93 13.21
C ARG A 117 -3.26 -12.21 12.48
N LEU A 118 -2.09 -12.77 12.74
CA LEU A 118 -1.59 -13.96 12.00
C LEU A 118 -2.57 -15.13 12.04
N LYS A 119 -3.23 -15.36 13.18
CA LYS A 119 -4.26 -16.41 13.32
C LYS A 119 -5.49 -16.22 12.42
N ASN A 120 -5.69 -15.00 11.91
CA ASN A 120 -6.79 -14.63 11.01
C ASN A 120 -6.38 -14.61 9.54
N LEU A 121 -5.11 -14.89 9.22
CA LEU A 121 -4.55 -14.84 7.87
C LEU A 121 -4.25 -16.24 7.35
N ARG A 122 -4.56 -16.46 6.08
CA ARG A 122 -4.21 -17.70 5.36
C ARG A 122 -4.00 -17.41 3.89
N PHE A 123 -3.28 -18.32 3.20
CA PHE A 123 -3.25 -18.33 1.75
C PHE A 123 -4.28 -19.29 1.18
N LEU A 124 -4.97 -18.87 0.13
CA LEU A 124 -5.90 -19.70 -0.63
C LEU A 124 -5.61 -19.59 -2.13
N CYS A 125 -5.76 -20.71 -2.85
CA CYS A 125 -5.82 -20.65 -4.31
C CYS A 125 -7.11 -19.98 -4.78
N PRO A 126 -7.19 -19.45 -6.02
CA PRO A 126 -8.38 -18.79 -6.52
C PRO A 126 -9.66 -19.62 -6.40
N ASN A 127 -9.58 -20.93 -6.61
CA ASN A 127 -10.74 -21.84 -6.49
C ASN A 127 -11.23 -21.95 -5.04
N CYS A 128 -10.35 -22.24 -4.10
CA CYS A 128 -10.73 -22.31 -2.68
C CYS A 128 -11.19 -20.95 -2.12
N HIS A 129 -10.55 -19.85 -2.56
CA HIS A 129 -10.93 -18.52 -2.15
C HIS A 129 -12.36 -18.16 -2.63
N SER A 130 -12.73 -18.51 -3.87
CA SER A 130 -14.06 -18.27 -4.40
C SER A 130 -15.18 -19.04 -3.67
N GLN A 131 -14.84 -20.09 -2.93
CA GLN A 131 -15.77 -20.91 -2.16
C GLN A 131 -15.93 -20.46 -0.71
N THR A 132 -15.13 -19.48 -0.24
CA THR A 132 -15.29 -18.95 1.12
C THR A 132 -16.63 -18.22 1.29
N SER A 133 -17.16 -18.22 2.50
CA SER A 133 -18.38 -17.47 2.85
C SER A 133 -18.22 -15.95 2.73
N THR A 134 -16.99 -15.48 2.78
CA THR A 134 -16.63 -14.06 2.69
C THR A 134 -16.33 -13.58 1.27
N TRP A 135 -16.35 -14.48 0.29
CA TRP A 135 -16.05 -14.15 -1.11
C TRP A 135 -17.12 -13.22 -1.73
N GLY A 136 -16.66 -12.11 -2.33
CA GLY A 136 -17.53 -11.22 -3.11
C GLY A 136 -18.67 -10.60 -2.29
N ASN A 137 -18.47 -10.37 -0.99
CA ASN A 137 -19.52 -9.87 -0.07
C ASN A 137 -20.79 -10.74 -0.07
N LYS A 138 -20.62 -12.05 -0.24
CA LYS A 138 -21.76 -12.98 -0.07
C LYS A 138 -22.32 -12.78 1.34
N LYS A 139 -23.54 -12.27 1.40
CA LYS A 139 -24.35 -12.18 2.62
C LYS A 139 -25.05 -13.51 2.86
#